data_5f7262ba0839315f43b8ca120715f99c
#
_entry.id   5f7262ba0839315f43b8ca120715f99c
#
_cell.length_a   1.000
_cell.length_b   1.000
_cell.length_c   1.000
_cell.angle_alpha   90.00
_cell.angle_beta   90.00
_cell.angle_gamma   90.00
#
_symmetry.space_group_name_H-M   'P 1'
#
loop_
_entity.id
_entity.type
_entity.pdbx_description
1 polymer ?
#
loop_
_entity_poly.entity_id
_entity_poly.type
_entity_poly.pdbx_seq_one_letter_code
_entity_poly.pdbx_strand_id
1 'polypeptide(L)'
;MKKNDPYAAMRFREFNVFLILRFAMVFAWSMQFIVIEWEVYSLTKNPLSLGIIGLMEVIPAISMALFAGHIVDQMEQKGLLLKCILGFSIISLGLFLFTWPPFIKDFSTQTILYSIYFFVFLGGLVRAFLGPTIFSLLALIVPKKIYPNAATWSS
;
A
#
# COMPACT_ATOMS: atom_id res chain seq x y z
N MET A 1 -5.41 -13.83 32.97
CA MET A 1 -5.17 -12.62 32.13
C MET A 1 -6.16 -11.55 32.55
N LYS A 2 -5.70 -10.34 32.91
CA LYS A 2 -6.59 -9.22 33.26
C LYS A 2 -7.47 -8.90 32.03
N LYS A 3 -8.77 -8.70 32.27
CA LYS A 3 -9.82 -8.58 31.23
C LYS A 3 -9.64 -7.37 30.29
N ASN A 4 -8.69 -6.46 30.59
CA ASN A 4 -8.42 -5.22 29.87
C ASN A 4 -6.91 -4.91 29.82
N ASP A 5 -6.07 -5.86 29.39
CA ASP A 5 -4.65 -5.54 29.16
C ASP A 5 -4.48 -4.95 27.74
N PRO A 6 -4.20 -3.64 27.60
CA PRO A 6 -4.05 -3.00 26.27
C PRO A 6 -2.86 -3.52 25.46
N TYR A 7 -1.88 -4.15 26.13
CA TYR A 7 -0.68 -4.69 25.49
C TYR A 7 -0.72 -6.21 25.30
N ALA A 8 -1.88 -6.84 25.45
CA ALA A 8 -2.02 -8.28 25.36
C ALA A 8 -1.54 -8.86 24.02
N ALA A 9 -1.79 -8.13 22.91
CA ALA A 9 -1.35 -8.54 21.56
C ALA A 9 0.17 -8.48 21.39
N MET A 10 0.84 -7.50 22.01
CA MET A 10 2.30 -7.32 21.91
C MET A 10 3.13 -8.44 22.58
N ARG A 11 2.51 -9.31 23.37
CA ARG A 11 3.18 -10.47 23.95
C ARG A 11 3.48 -11.57 22.94
N PHE A 12 2.84 -11.51 21.77
CA PHE A 12 3.05 -12.47 20.69
C PHE A 12 4.13 -11.96 19.74
N ARG A 13 5.22 -12.73 19.60
CA ARG A 13 6.34 -12.38 18.70
C ARG A 13 5.88 -12.18 17.26
N GLU A 14 4.99 -13.06 16.81
CA GLU A 14 4.44 -12.99 15.43
C GLU A 14 3.66 -11.70 15.19
N PHE A 15 2.90 -11.24 16.19
CA PHE A 15 2.19 -9.98 16.13
C PHE A 15 3.13 -8.77 16.07
N ASN A 16 4.22 -8.79 16.84
CA ASN A 16 5.20 -7.70 16.82
C ASN A 16 5.91 -7.60 15.46
N VAL A 17 6.30 -8.74 14.88
CA VAL A 17 6.90 -8.79 13.53
C VAL A 17 5.90 -8.26 12.48
N PHE A 18 4.64 -8.69 12.58
CA PHE A 18 3.57 -8.18 11.71
C PHE A 18 3.38 -6.67 11.85
N LEU A 19 3.40 -6.14 13.07
CA LEU A 19 3.23 -4.72 13.33
C LEU A 19 4.38 -3.88 12.73
N ILE A 20 5.63 -4.35 12.89
CA ILE A 20 6.81 -3.72 12.29
C ILE A 20 6.70 -3.72 10.76
N LEU A 21 6.34 -4.87 10.18
CA LEU A 21 6.14 -4.98 8.73
C LEU A 21 5.09 -3.99 8.23
N ARG A 22 3.93 -3.94 8.91
CA ARG A 22 2.85 -3.02 8.57
C ARG A 22 3.30 -1.56 8.66
N PHE A 23 3.97 -1.18 9.75
CA PHE A 23 4.50 0.17 9.92
C PHE A 23 5.48 0.53 8.79
N ALA A 24 6.42 -0.36 8.47
CA ALA A 24 7.37 -0.15 7.39
C ALA A 24 6.67 0.02 6.03
N MET A 25 5.63 -0.77 5.74
CA MET A 25 4.86 -0.66 4.50
C MET A 25 4.11 0.67 4.40
N VAL A 26 3.41 1.09 5.47
CA VAL A 26 2.68 2.37 5.50
C VAL A 26 3.65 3.54 5.36
N PHE A 27 4.78 3.47 6.05
CA PHE A 27 5.82 4.51 6.00
C PHE A 27 6.42 4.63 4.60
N ALA A 28 6.85 3.50 4.02
CA ALA A 28 7.43 3.47 2.67
C ALA A 28 6.45 4.03 1.62
N TRP A 29 5.18 3.62 1.72
CA TRP A 29 4.16 4.10 0.81
C TRP A 29 3.86 5.59 0.97
N SER A 30 3.75 6.10 2.20
CA SER A 30 3.53 7.53 2.46
C SER A 30 4.69 8.37 1.92
N MET A 31 5.93 7.93 2.10
CA MET A 31 7.10 8.60 1.53
C MET A 31 7.06 8.61 0.01
N GLN A 32 6.78 7.46 -0.61
CA GLN A 32 6.67 7.36 -2.07
C GLN A 32 5.60 8.32 -2.60
N PHE A 33 4.43 8.39 -1.97
CA PHE A 33 3.33 9.24 -2.38
C PHE A 33 3.73 10.72 -2.38
N ILE A 34 4.35 11.19 -1.29
CA ILE A 34 4.84 12.58 -1.17
C ILE A 34 5.87 12.91 -2.26
N VAL A 35 6.81 12.00 -2.53
CA VAL A 35 7.83 12.20 -3.57
C VAL A 35 7.20 12.30 -4.95
N ILE A 36 6.23 11.45 -5.26
CA ILE A 36 5.54 11.47 -6.55
C ILE A 36 4.67 12.71 -6.73
N GLU A 37 3.96 13.14 -5.69
CA GLU A 37 3.22 14.41 -5.72
C GLU A 37 4.14 15.59 -6.00
N TRP A 38 5.29 15.64 -5.32
CA TRP A 38 6.29 16.68 -5.55
C TRP A 38 6.82 16.66 -6.98
N GLU A 39 7.16 15.50 -7.51
CA GLU A 39 7.68 15.34 -8.87
C GLU A 39 6.66 15.79 -9.91
N VAL A 40 5.41 15.33 -9.81
CA VAL A 40 4.35 15.72 -10.74
C VAL A 40 4.05 17.22 -10.65
N TYR A 41 4.05 17.80 -9.45
CA TYR A 41 3.90 19.25 -9.31
C TYR A 41 5.08 20.00 -9.92
N SER A 42 6.30 19.51 -9.75
CA SER A 42 7.50 20.13 -10.32
C SER A 42 7.48 20.18 -11.84
N LEU A 43 6.96 19.11 -12.47
CA LEU A 43 6.82 18.97 -13.92
C LEU A 43 5.68 19.81 -14.51
N THR A 44 4.55 19.86 -13.81
CA THR A 44 3.32 20.47 -14.37
C THR A 44 3.08 21.90 -13.92
N LYS A 45 3.57 22.26 -12.73
CA LYS A 45 3.26 23.53 -12.02
C LYS A 45 1.76 23.78 -11.87
N ASN A 46 0.95 22.72 -11.93
CA ASN A 46 -0.51 22.79 -11.89
C ASN A 46 -1.06 21.94 -10.72
N PRO A 47 -1.73 22.55 -9.73
CA PRO A 47 -2.33 21.83 -8.61
C PRO A 47 -3.37 20.76 -9.01
N LEU A 48 -4.02 20.94 -10.17
CA LEU A 48 -5.00 19.94 -10.67
C LEU A 48 -4.35 18.58 -10.92
N SER A 49 -3.08 18.56 -11.31
CA SER A 49 -2.32 17.32 -11.53
C SER A 49 -2.18 16.47 -10.26
N LEU A 50 -2.14 17.10 -9.08
CA LEU A 50 -2.14 16.41 -7.79
C LEU A 50 -3.49 15.72 -7.52
N GLY A 51 -4.59 16.39 -7.86
CA GLY A 51 -5.92 15.79 -7.80
C GLY A 51 -6.06 14.55 -8.70
N ILE A 52 -5.44 14.58 -9.88
CA ILE A 52 -5.43 13.44 -10.80
C ILE A 52 -4.65 12.26 -10.20
N ILE A 53 -3.51 12.49 -9.52
CA ILE A 53 -2.78 11.43 -8.80
C ILE A 53 -3.70 10.74 -7.81
N GLY A 54 -4.38 11.51 -6.96
CA GLY A 54 -5.33 10.97 -5.98
C GLY A 54 -6.43 10.14 -6.64
N LEU A 55 -7.00 10.60 -7.76
CA LEU A 55 -8.01 9.86 -8.51
C LEU A 55 -7.45 8.56 -9.11
N MET A 56 -6.25 8.60 -9.70
CA MET A 56 -5.58 7.43 -10.28
C MET A 56 -5.31 6.34 -9.23
N GLU A 57 -5.12 6.71 -7.98
CA GLU A 57 -4.95 5.76 -6.89
C GLU A 57 -6.30 5.25 -6.34
N VAL A 58 -7.23 6.15 -6.08
CA VAL A 58 -8.48 5.85 -5.37
C VAL A 58 -9.48 5.09 -6.25
N ILE A 59 -9.62 5.45 -7.53
CA ILE A 59 -10.58 4.82 -8.44
C ILE A 59 -10.34 3.31 -8.56
N PRO A 60 -9.11 2.83 -8.90
CA PRO A 60 -8.88 1.38 -8.98
C PRO A 60 -8.99 0.70 -7.62
N ALA A 61 -8.57 1.35 -6.54
CA ALA A 61 -8.67 0.81 -5.19
C ALA A 61 -10.13 0.54 -4.79
N ILE A 62 -11.04 1.49 -5.02
CA ILE A 62 -12.47 1.33 -4.71
C ILE A 62 -13.11 0.32 -5.66
N SER A 63 -12.84 0.39 -6.95
CA SER A 63 -13.43 -0.51 -7.95
C SER A 63 -13.12 -1.98 -7.67
N MET A 64 -11.91 -2.25 -7.21
CA MET A 64 -11.45 -3.61 -6.90
C MET A 64 -11.76 -4.06 -5.46
N ALA A 65 -12.10 -3.15 -4.55
CA ALA A 65 -12.29 -3.47 -3.12
C ALA A 65 -13.38 -4.54 -2.90
N LEU A 66 -14.48 -4.48 -3.65
CA LEU A 66 -15.57 -5.46 -3.57
C LEU A 66 -15.15 -6.86 -4.02
N PHE A 67 -14.32 -6.95 -5.05
CA PHE A 67 -13.79 -8.22 -5.58
C PHE A 67 -12.62 -8.73 -4.75
N ALA A 68 -11.78 -7.82 -4.25
CA ALA A 68 -10.58 -8.14 -3.50
C ALA A 68 -10.91 -8.94 -2.23
N GLY A 69 -11.97 -8.59 -1.48
CA GLY A 69 -12.39 -9.34 -0.30
C GLY A 69 -12.67 -10.80 -0.61
N HIS A 70 -13.48 -11.08 -1.63
CA HIS A 70 -13.82 -12.43 -2.05
C HIS A 70 -12.59 -13.25 -2.49
N ILE A 71 -11.68 -12.63 -3.25
CA ILE A 71 -10.45 -13.28 -3.72
C ILE A 71 -9.51 -13.58 -2.55
N VAL A 72 -9.35 -12.65 -1.62
CA VAL A 72 -8.48 -12.81 -0.43
C VAL A 72 -8.94 -13.97 0.43
N ASP A 73 -10.25 -14.14 0.62
CA ASP A 73 -10.80 -15.23 1.43
C ASP A 73 -10.52 -16.63 0.84
N GLN A 74 -10.27 -16.71 -0.47
CA GLN A 74 -9.98 -17.97 -1.16
C GLN A 74 -8.48 -18.26 -1.30
N MET A 75 -7.62 -17.29 -1.02
CA MET A 75 -6.17 -17.40 -1.21
C MET A 75 -5.42 -17.56 0.10
N GLU A 76 -4.21 -18.13 0.04
CA GLU A 76 -3.30 -18.12 1.18
C GLU A 76 -2.82 -16.69 1.45
N GLN A 77 -3.16 -16.14 2.63
CA GLN A 77 -2.93 -14.75 3.01
C GLN A 77 -1.45 -14.36 3.02
N LYS A 78 -0.56 -15.28 3.46
CA LYS A 78 0.90 -15.02 3.45
C LYS A 78 1.43 -14.88 2.02
N GLY A 79 1.04 -15.79 1.14
CA GLY A 79 1.42 -15.76 -0.27
C GLY A 79 0.88 -14.51 -0.98
N LEU A 80 -0.36 -14.12 -0.67
CA LEU A 80 -0.97 -12.92 -1.24
C LEU A 80 -0.29 -11.64 -0.75
N LEU A 81 0.03 -11.54 0.56
CA LEU A 81 0.79 -10.42 1.10
C LEU A 81 2.15 -10.28 0.41
N LEU A 82 2.86 -11.38 0.20
CA LEU A 82 4.14 -11.37 -0.51
C LEU A 82 3.99 -10.87 -1.95
N LYS A 83 2.96 -11.31 -2.67
CA LYS A 83 2.65 -10.83 -4.03
C LYS A 83 2.35 -9.32 -4.05
N CYS A 84 1.61 -8.81 -3.05
CA CYS A 84 1.35 -7.37 -2.91
C CYS A 84 2.66 -6.59 -2.69
N ILE A 85 3.54 -7.06 -1.80
CA ILE A 85 4.84 -6.44 -1.53
C ILE A 85 5.70 -6.43 -2.79
N LEU A 86 5.78 -7.55 -3.52
CA LEU A 86 6.51 -7.63 -4.79
C LEU A 86 5.91 -6.69 -5.84
N GLY A 87 4.58 -6.63 -5.94
CA GLY A 87 3.89 -5.69 -6.82
C GLY A 87 4.25 -4.24 -6.52
N PHE A 88 4.20 -3.83 -5.24
CA PHE A 88 4.65 -2.49 -4.84
C PHE A 88 6.12 -2.24 -5.13
N SER A 89 6.99 -3.23 -4.93
CA SER A 89 8.42 -3.09 -5.23
C SER A 89 8.67 -2.85 -6.73
N ILE A 90 7.95 -3.55 -7.60
CA ILE A 90 8.03 -3.37 -9.05
C ILE A 90 7.50 -1.99 -9.45
N ILE A 91 6.36 -1.57 -8.88
CA ILE A 91 5.78 -0.24 -9.11
C ILE A 91 6.74 0.86 -8.65
N SER A 92 7.32 0.73 -7.45
CA SER A 92 8.33 1.66 -6.93
C SER A 92 9.54 1.77 -7.84
N LEU A 93 10.02 0.64 -8.36
CA LEU A 93 11.13 0.63 -9.32
C LEU A 93 10.76 1.34 -10.62
N GLY A 94 9.55 1.10 -11.14
CA GLY A 94 9.03 1.79 -12.31
C GLY A 94 8.93 3.29 -12.09
N LEU A 95 8.37 3.73 -10.98
CA LEU A 95 8.30 5.15 -10.60
C LEU A 95 9.69 5.76 -10.47
N PHE A 96 10.63 5.07 -9.83
CA PHE A 96 12.02 5.51 -9.73
C PHE A 96 12.66 5.72 -11.09
N LEU A 97 12.47 4.81 -12.04
CA LEU A 97 13.02 4.95 -13.40
C LEU A 97 12.45 6.19 -14.10
N PHE A 98 11.15 6.44 -14.00
CA PHE A 98 10.50 7.60 -14.61
C PHE A 98 10.66 8.92 -13.85
N THR A 99 11.36 8.92 -12.72
CA THR A 99 11.80 10.12 -12.00
C THR A 99 13.33 10.31 -12.07
N TRP A 100 14.08 9.33 -12.60
CA TRP A 100 15.53 9.38 -12.66
C TRP A 100 16.01 10.15 -13.91
N PRO A 101 16.68 11.33 -13.74
CA PRO A 101 17.05 12.22 -14.85
C PRO A 101 17.82 11.55 -16.00
N PRO A 102 18.80 10.66 -15.76
CA PRO A 102 19.50 10.00 -16.85
C PRO A 102 18.61 9.12 -17.74
N PHE A 103 17.57 8.53 -17.15
CA PHE A 103 16.64 7.65 -17.89
C PHE A 103 15.61 8.44 -18.71
N ILE A 104 15.13 9.55 -18.15
CA ILE A 104 14.04 10.34 -18.75
C ILE A 104 14.50 11.39 -19.75
N LYS A 105 15.79 11.52 -19.98
CA LYS A 105 16.42 12.57 -20.79
C LYS A 105 15.80 12.75 -22.19
N ASP A 106 15.42 11.64 -22.80
CA ASP A 106 14.90 11.61 -24.17
C ASP A 106 13.36 11.53 -24.23
N PHE A 107 12.68 11.53 -23.08
CA PHE A 107 11.23 11.44 -23.00
C PHE A 107 10.59 12.84 -22.91
N SER A 108 9.41 12.98 -23.52
CA SER A 108 8.62 14.20 -23.34
C SER A 108 8.04 14.26 -21.93
N THR A 109 7.83 15.49 -21.41
CA THR A 109 7.19 15.70 -20.10
C THR A 109 5.83 14.99 -20.00
N GLN A 110 5.07 14.95 -21.10
CA GLN A 110 3.79 14.25 -21.13
C GLN A 110 3.95 12.74 -20.99
N THR A 111 4.95 12.14 -21.63
CA THR A 111 5.22 10.71 -21.51
C THR A 111 5.59 10.34 -20.08
N ILE A 112 6.43 11.13 -19.43
CA ILE A 112 6.81 10.95 -18.03
C ILE A 112 5.56 11.01 -17.14
N LEU A 113 4.74 12.04 -17.31
CA LEU A 113 3.53 12.26 -16.53
C LEU A 113 2.54 11.09 -16.66
N TYR A 114 2.25 10.65 -17.90
CA TYR A 114 1.35 9.50 -18.10
C TYR A 114 1.92 8.20 -17.56
N SER A 115 3.23 8.00 -17.63
CA SER A 115 3.89 6.83 -17.02
C SER A 115 3.73 6.84 -15.49
N ILE A 116 3.92 7.99 -14.85
CA ILE A 116 3.70 8.14 -13.40
C ILE A 116 2.24 7.83 -13.05
N TYR A 117 1.27 8.41 -13.75
CA TYR A 117 -0.15 8.13 -13.52
C TYR A 117 -0.48 6.64 -13.71
N PHE A 118 0.09 5.98 -14.70
CA PHE A 118 -0.09 4.55 -14.93
C PHE A 118 0.44 3.71 -13.75
N PHE A 119 1.64 3.98 -13.25
CA PHE A 119 2.19 3.26 -12.10
C PHE A 119 1.41 3.55 -10.81
N VAL A 120 0.94 4.76 -10.60
CA VAL A 120 0.06 5.11 -9.46
C VAL A 120 -1.26 4.34 -9.55
N PHE A 121 -1.85 4.23 -10.73
CA PHE A 121 -3.05 3.43 -10.96
C PHE A 121 -2.84 1.95 -10.63
N LEU A 122 -1.72 1.36 -11.07
CA LEU A 122 -1.35 -0.01 -10.69
C LEU A 122 -1.15 -0.15 -9.18
N GLY A 123 -0.58 0.86 -8.52
CA GLY A 123 -0.45 0.92 -7.05
C GLY A 123 -1.80 0.86 -6.36
N GLY A 124 -2.80 1.59 -6.87
CA GLY A 124 -4.18 1.55 -6.39
C GLY A 124 -4.81 0.17 -6.50
N LEU A 125 -4.56 -0.55 -7.60
CA LEU A 125 -5.02 -1.96 -7.75
C LEU A 125 -4.41 -2.87 -6.69
N VAL A 126 -3.08 -2.81 -6.48
CA VAL A 126 -2.41 -3.63 -5.46
C VAL A 126 -2.93 -3.29 -4.06
N ARG A 127 -3.17 -2.01 -3.79
CA ARG A 127 -3.70 -1.53 -2.51
C ARG A 127 -5.08 -2.10 -2.17
N ALA A 128 -5.94 -2.31 -3.18
CA ALA A 128 -7.26 -2.90 -2.96
C ALA A 128 -7.20 -4.27 -2.26
N PHE A 129 -6.16 -5.06 -2.55
CA PHE A 129 -5.95 -6.37 -1.94
C PHE A 129 -5.25 -6.30 -0.57
N LEU A 130 -4.46 -5.26 -0.34
CA LEU A 130 -3.62 -5.16 0.87
C LEU A 130 -4.46 -5.07 2.15
N GLY A 131 -5.51 -4.24 2.17
CA GLY A 131 -6.38 -4.05 3.33
C GLY A 131 -7.01 -5.36 3.81
N PRO A 132 -7.83 -6.04 2.98
CA PRO A 132 -8.44 -7.33 3.34
C PRO A 132 -7.38 -8.38 3.74
N THR A 133 -6.25 -8.47 3.01
CA THR A 133 -5.17 -9.43 3.31
C THR A 133 -4.58 -9.21 4.70
N ILE A 134 -4.35 -7.96 5.10
CA ILE A 134 -3.83 -7.61 6.41
C ILE A 134 -4.79 -8.01 7.52
N PHE A 135 -6.09 -7.73 7.37
CA PHE A 135 -7.10 -8.11 8.37
C PHE A 135 -7.26 -9.63 8.47
N SER A 136 -7.28 -10.35 7.36
CA SER A 136 -7.34 -11.82 7.34
C SER A 136 -6.09 -12.43 7.99
N LEU A 137 -4.90 -11.91 7.69
CA LEU A 137 -3.66 -12.38 8.30
C LEU A 137 -3.62 -12.11 9.81
N LEU A 138 -4.09 -10.94 10.26
CA LEU A 138 -4.18 -10.60 11.67
C LEU A 138 -5.05 -11.60 12.44
N ALA A 139 -6.16 -12.03 11.84
CA ALA A 139 -7.06 -13.01 12.45
C ALA A 139 -6.42 -14.40 12.62
N LEU A 140 -5.38 -14.73 11.83
CA LEU A 140 -4.62 -15.98 11.96
C LEU A 140 -3.49 -15.92 13.00
N ILE A 141 -2.93 -14.72 13.22
CA ILE A 141 -1.76 -14.52 14.10
C ILE A 141 -2.17 -14.46 15.56
N VAL A 142 -3.35 -13.87 15.87
CA VAL A 142 -3.76 -13.64 17.25
C VAL A 142 -5.01 -14.43 17.63
N PRO A 143 -5.09 -14.95 18.89
CA PRO A 143 -6.29 -15.60 19.39
C PRO A 143 -7.52 -14.67 19.34
N LYS A 144 -8.70 -15.25 19.05
CA LYS A 144 -9.96 -14.50 18.92
C LYS A 144 -10.26 -13.56 20.10
N LYS A 145 -9.85 -13.96 21.32
CA LYS A 145 -10.10 -13.16 22.57
C LYS A 145 -9.37 -11.83 22.59
N ILE A 146 -8.24 -11.68 21.90
CA ILE A 146 -7.43 -10.47 21.90
C ILE A 146 -7.44 -9.78 20.52
N TYR A 147 -8.23 -10.30 19.55
CA TYR A 147 -8.38 -9.72 18.23
C TYR A 147 -8.78 -8.23 18.25
N PRO A 148 -9.75 -7.76 19.08
CA PRO A 148 -10.07 -6.34 19.16
C PRO A 148 -8.89 -5.47 19.57
N ASN A 149 -8.07 -5.96 20.53
CA ASN A 149 -6.86 -5.28 20.97
C ASN A 149 -5.81 -5.21 19.85
N ALA A 150 -5.57 -6.33 19.16
CA ALA A 150 -4.64 -6.38 18.03
C ALA A 150 -5.10 -5.49 16.86
N ALA A 151 -6.39 -5.46 16.55
CA ALA A 151 -6.96 -4.61 15.52
C ALA A 151 -6.75 -3.11 15.82
N THR A 152 -6.92 -2.69 17.08
CA THR A 152 -6.67 -1.30 17.50
C THR A 152 -5.21 -0.89 17.28
N TRP A 153 -4.25 -1.76 17.55
CA TRP A 153 -2.83 -1.47 17.34
C TRP A 153 -2.40 -1.53 15.87
N SER A 154 -3.18 -2.21 15.03
CA SER A 154 -2.88 -2.37 13.60
C SER A 154 -3.60 -1.35 12.72
N SER A 155 -4.53 -0.55 13.22
CA SER A 155 -5.19 0.54 12.49
C SER A 155 -4.34 1.79 12.46
#